data_39de70de9e64ec2f4e094e93a9ef2409
#
_entry.id   39de70de9e64ec2f4e094e93a9ef2409
#
_cell.length_a   1.000
_cell.length_b   1.000
_cell.length_c   1.000
_cell.angle_alpha   90.00
_cell.angle_beta   90.00
_cell.angle_gamma   90.00
#
_symmetry.space_group_name_H-M   'P 1'
#
loop_
_entity.id
_entity.type
_entity.pdbx_description
1 polymer ?
#
loop_
_entity_poly.entity_id
_entity_poly.type
_entity_poly.pdbx_seq_one_letter_code
_entity_poly.pdbx_strand_id
1 'polypeptide(L)'
;MSHTAYPAAKILAANACTDSASALIRTRLPRWRPGLPAPQHSEVFARGDEAAGAGLALSLARDAMQVAARGNAPAQEDRRQVLWVQDTSAVRLGGRPYVHGLPEELRHRLIHVEAKSPEDALFALEEGLRCRDLAFVLGEIAGNPRGLNFTASRRLSLAAEKHGVPLWLVRLDASPDLSSARMRWKVVSTPSALPRWNRAAPGWSSWRAELFRARAHPPGEWSMSDDGSGLIAARSQKLSPGDASVATAADHVDLVHTAGGRSLAAL
;
A
#
# COMPACT_ATOMS: atom_id res chain seq x y z
N MET A 1 -30.86 -37.60 -41.80
CA MET A 1 -29.80 -36.64 -41.38
C MET A 1 -30.47 -35.55 -40.57
N SER A 2 -30.43 -35.70 -39.21
CA SER A 2 -31.08 -34.78 -38.26
C SER A 2 -30.02 -34.02 -37.53
N HIS A 3 -29.90 -32.71 -37.80
CA HIS A 3 -29.03 -31.79 -37.08
C HIS A 3 -29.66 -31.43 -35.72
N THR A 4 -29.06 -31.88 -34.63
CA THR A 4 -29.44 -31.49 -33.28
C THR A 4 -28.75 -30.18 -32.96
N ALA A 5 -29.51 -29.09 -32.94
CA ALA A 5 -29.03 -27.78 -32.50
C ALA A 5 -28.88 -27.78 -30.96
N TYR A 6 -27.67 -27.54 -30.45
CA TYR A 6 -27.43 -27.28 -29.02
C TYR A 6 -27.93 -25.88 -28.64
N PRO A 7 -28.69 -25.73 -27.58
CA PRO A 7 -29.27 -24.43 -27.23
C PRO A 7 -28.24 -23.54 -26.51
N ALA A 8 -27.82 -22.50 -27.18
CA ALA A 8 -26.95 -21.42 -26.67
C ALA A 8 -27.54 -20.69 -25.43
N ALA A 9 -28.82 -20.82 -25.20
CA ALA A 9 -29.53 -20.17 -24.09
C ALA A 9 -29.15 -20.68 -22.68
N LYS A 10 -28.65 -21.92 -22.54
CA LYS A 10 -28.25 -22.46 -21.23
C LYS A 10 -26.93 -21.91 -20.70
N ILE A 11 -26.01 -21.47 -21.57
CA ILE A 11 -24.72 -20.94 -21.19
C ILE A 11 -24.84 -19.49 -20.66
N LEU A 12 -25.77 -18.71 -21.23
CA LEU A 12 -26.03 -17.33 -20.78
C LEU A 12 -26.72 -17.30 -19.40
N ALA A 13 -27.60 -18.25 -19.10
CA ALA A 13 -28.27 -18.33 -17.79
C ALA A 13 -27.32 -18.77 -16.67
N ALA A 14 -26.32 -19.62 -16.96
CA ALA A 14 -25.33 -20.04 -15.97
C ALA A 14 -24.38 -18.90 -15.59
N ASN A 15 -23.96 -18.05 -16.54
CA ASN A 15 -23.11 -16.92 -16.28
C ASN A 15 -23.82 -15.80 -15.47
N ALA A 16 -25.09 -15.55 -15.76
CA ALA A 16 -25.90 -14.57 -15.01
C ALA A 16 -26.13 -15.01 -13.54
N CYS A 17 -26.27 -16.32 -13.29
CA CYS A 17 -26.46 -16.84 -11.94
C CYS A 17 -25.15 -16.78 -11.12
N THR A 18 -23.97 -16.99 -11.72
CA THR A 18 -22.69 -16.88 -11.04
C THR A 18 -22.34 -15.42 -10.71
N ASP A 19 -22.70 -14.48 -11.57
CA ASP A 19 -22.47 -13.04 -11.31
C ASP A 19 -23.38 -12.54 -10.17
N SER A 20 -24.64 -12.97 -10.13
CA SER A 20 -25.55 -12.61 -9.04
C SER A 20 -25.14 -13.20 -7.70
N ALA A 21 -24.68 -14.46 -7.66
CA ALA A 21 -24.17 -15.08 -6.45
C ALA A 21 -22.87 -14.41 -5.96
N SER A 22 -21.96 -14.05 -6.87
CA SER A 22 -20.76 -13.27 -6.56
C SER A 22 -21.09 -11.87 -6.04
N ALA A 23 -22.11 -11.21 -6.58
CA ALA A 23 -22.58 -9.90 -6.11
C ALA A 23 -23.20 -9.99 -4.72
N LEU A 24 -23.97 -11.03 -4.44
CA LEU A 24 -24.61 -11.27 -3.12
C LEU A 24 -23.58 -11.60 -2.03
N ILE A 25 -22.51 -12.32 -2.37
CA ILE A 25 -21.41 -12.61 -1.44
C ILE A 25 -20.64 -11.32 -1.12
N ARG A 26 -20.39 -10.46 -2.12
CA ARG A 26 -19.71 -9.15 -1.92
C ARG A 26 -20.50 -8.22 -0.98
N THR A 27 -21.81 -8.24 -0.98
CA THR A 27 -22.64 -7.40 -0.11
C THR A 27 -22.60 -7.86 1.36
N ARG A 28 -22.17 -9.08 1.65
CA ARG A 28 -22.07 -9.63 3.02
C ARG A 28 -20.70 -9.44 3.67
N LEU A 29 -19.66 -9.12 2.90
CA LEU A 29 -18.33 -8.91 3.45
C LEU A 29 -18.24 -7.52 4.12
N PRO A 30 -17.61 -7.42 5.32
CA PRO A 30 -17.40 -6.14 5.97
C PRO A 30 -16.50 -5.26 5.12
N ARG A 31 -16.84 -3.98 5.05
CA ARG A 31 -16.00 -3.00 4.36
C ARG A 31 -14.69 -2.82 5.13
N TRP A 32 -13.61 -2.67 4.39
CA TRP A 32 -12.32 -2.37 4.99
C TRP A 32 -12.35 -1.01 5.72
N ARG A 33 -11.65 -0.94 6.84
CA ARG A 33 -11.34 0.26 7.63
C ARG A 33 -10.07 0.02 8.43
N PRO A 34 -9.36 1.06 8.88
CA PRO A 34 -8.27 0.91 9.83
C PRO A 34 -8.72 0.15 11.08
N GLY A 35 -7.78 -0.56 11.70
CA GLY A 35 -8.05 -1.35 12.89
C GLY A 35 -8.65 -2.74 12.61
N LEU A 36 -8.69 -3.18 11.35
CA LEU A 36 -9.03 -4.55 11.00
C LEU A 36 -7.76 -5.40 10.81
N PRO A 37 -7.82 -6.72 11.10
CA PRO A 37 -6.70 -7.62 10.82
C PRO A 37 -6.30 -7.56 9.35
N ALA A 38 -5.00 -7.36 9.10
CA ALA A 38 -4.44 -7.37 7.76
C ALA A 38 -4.06 -8.80 7.33
N PRO A 39 -4.12 -9.13 6.03
CA PRO A 39 -3.60 -10.38 5.51
C PRO A 39 -2.06 -10.38 5.56
N GLN A 40 -1.47 -11.58 5.56
CA GLN A 40 -0.01 -11.72 5.64
C GLN A 40 0.73 -11.24 4.37
N HIS A 41 0.06 -11.07 3.24
CA HIS A 41 0.64 -10.52 2.01
C HIS A 41 -0.32 -9.52 1.37
N SER A 42 0.16 -8.29 1.25
CA SER A 42 -0.52 -7.16 0.59
C SER A 42 0.37 -6.52 -0.46
N GLU A 43 -0.24 -6.03 -1.55
CA GLU A 43 0.44 -5.26 -2.59
C GLU A 43 -0.11 -3.84 -2.65
N VAL A 44 0.77 -2.86 -2.87
CA VAL A 44 0.45 -1.44 -3.03
C VAL A 44 1.06 -0.95 -4.33
N PHE A 45 0.24 -0.58 -5.30
CA PHE A 45 0.66 -0.05 -6.60
C PHE A 45 0.68 1.48 -6.55
N ALA A 46 1.78 2.06 -6.92
CA ALA A 46 2.01 3.50 -6.93
C ALA A 46 2.87 3.92 -8.11
N ARG A 47 2.90 5.22 -8.39
CA ARG A 47 3.85 5.81 -9.32
C ARG A 47 5.22 5.88 -8.64
N GLY A 48 6.29 5.80 -9.45
CA GLY A 48 7.67 5.87 -8.96
C GLY A 48 8.14 7.30 -8.67
N ASP A 49 7.41 8.32 -9.14
CA ASP A 49 7.72 9.73 -8.95
C ASP A 49 7.09 10.33 -7.68
N GLU A 50 6.44 9.51 -6.85
CA GLU A 50 5.82 9.92 -5.59
C GLU A 50 6.02 8.88 -4.47
N ALA A 51 6.10 9.33 -3.22
CA ALA A 51 6.29 8.46 -2.06
C ALA A 51 5.00 7.81 -1.54
N ALA A 52 3.88 7.93 -2.27
CA ALA A 52 2.57 7.44 -1.82
C ALA A 52 2.56 5.93 -1.55
N GLY A 53 3.27 5.14 -2.38
CA GLY A 53 3.35 3.69 -2.24
C GLY A 53 3.96 3.26 -0.91
N ALA A 54 5.17 3.73 -0.64
CA ALA A 54 5.91 3.43 0.58
C ALA A 54 5.20 4.01 1.81
N GLY A 55 4.71 5.25 1.73
CA GLY A 55 3.99 5.93 2.81
C GLY A 55 2.74 5.17 3.23
N LEU A 56 1.87 4.81 2.27
CA LEU A 56 0.67 4.04 2.58
C LEU A 56 1.00 2.64 3.09
N ALA A 57 1.95 1.93 2.48
CA ALA A 57 2.34 0.59 2.91
C ALA A 57 2.85 0.59 4.36
N LEU A 58 3.67 1.58 4.72
CA LEU A 58 4.17 1.76 6.09
C LEU A 58 3.03 2.04 7.08
N SER A 59 2.10 2.94 6.74
CA SER A 59 0.95 3.27 7.60
C SER A 59 0.01 2.08 7.79
N LEU A 60 -0.23 1.29 6.73
CA LEU A 60 -1.01 0.05 6.81
C LEU A 60 -0.30 -1.02 7.66
N ALA A 61 1.03 -1.14 7.55
CA ALA A 61 1.81 -2.07 8.36
C ALA A 61 1.78 -1.69 9.85
N ARG A 62 1.88 -0.39 10.16
CA ARG A 62 1.74 0.13 11.54
C ARG A 62 0.35 -0.13 12.13
N ASP A 63 -0.71 0.12 11.35
CA ASP A 63 -2.09 -0.19 11.77
C ASP A 63 -2.24 -1.69 12.08
N ALA A 64 -1.69 -2.57 11.23
CA ALA A 64 -1.70 -4.00 11.46
C ALA A 64 -0.93 -4.42 12.73
N MET A 65 0.22 -3.80 13.02
CA MET A 65 0.97 -4.02 14.25
C MET A 65 0.15 -3.60 15.48
N GLN A 66 -0.50 -2.44 15.42
CA GLN A 66 -1.36 -1.96 16.52
C GLN A 66 -2.55 -2.90 16.77
N VAL A 67 -3.14 -3.45 15.70
CA VAL A 67 -4.22 -4.45 15.81
C VAL A 67 -3.73 -5.72 16.49
N ALA A 68 -2.56 -6.22 16.08
CA ALA A 68 -1.97 -7.42 16.67
C ALA A 68 -1.62 -7.22 18.16
N ALA A 69 -1.15 -6.03 18.55
CA ALA A 69 -0.83 -5.69 19.93
C ALA A 69 -2.07 -5.66 20.85
N ARG A 70 -3.23 -5.22 20.33
CA ARG A 70 -4.49 -5.18 21.10
C ARG A 70 -5.03 -6.56 21.47
N GLY A 71 -4.66 -7.60 20.73
CA GLY A 71 -5.09 -8.98 20.96
C GLY A 71 -4.25 -9.75 21.99
N ASN A 72 -3.09 -9.22 22.39
CA ASN A 72 -2.18 -9.86 23.32
C ASN A 72 -2.33 -9.24 24.73
N ALA A 73 -2.15 -10.06 25.78
CA ALA A 73 -2.15 -9.63 27.19
C ALA A 73 -1.08 -8.55 27.45
N PRO A 74 -1.11 -7.84 28.60
CA PRO A 74 -0.71 -6.45 28.79
C PRO A 74 0.47 -6.00 27.95
N ALA A 75 0.27 -4.89 27.26
CA ALA A 75 1.07 -4.32 26.18
C ALA A 75 2.59 -4.39 26.41
N GLN A 76 3.20 -5.51 26.05
CA GLN A 76 4.64 -5.54 25.85
C GLN A 76 4.92 -4.81 24.52
N GLU A 77 5.73 -3.77 24.62
CA GLU A 77 6.17 -3.02 23.44
C GLU A 77 6.80 -3.97 22.41
N ASP A 78 6.27 -3.97 21.19
CA ASP A 78 6.85 -4.78 20.10
C ASP A 78 8.20 -4.17 19.70
N ARG A 79 9.29 -4.86 20.01
CA ARG A 79 10.67 -4.43 19.72
C ARG A 79 11.29 -5.13 18.53
N ARG A 80 10.54 -5.96 17.83
CA ARG A 80 11.04 -6.66 16.62
C ARG A 80 11.48 -5.66 15.56
N GLN A 81 12.48 -6.04 14.78
CA GLN A 81 13.01 -5.21 13.70
C GLN A 81 12.01 -5.13 12.52
N VAL A 82 12.22 -4.17 11.64
CA VAL A 82 11.49 -4.01 10.38
C VAL A 82 12.48 -4.13 9.24
N LEU A 83 12.21 -5.00 8.28
CA LEU A 83 13.02 -5.13 7.09
C LEU A 83 12.39 -4.35 5.94
N TRP A 84 13.20 -3.49 5.30
CA TRP A 84 12.82 -2.74 4.11
C TRP A 84 13.78 -3.09 2.97
N VAL A 85 13.28 -3.77 1.96
CA VAL A 85 14.04 -4.22 0.80
C VAL A 85 13.65 -3.39 -0.41
N GLN A 86 14.62 -2.81 -1.10
CA GLN A 86 14.41 -2.10 -2.37
C GLN A 86 15.30 -2.71 -3.46
N ASP A 87 14.80 -2.87 -4.69
CA ASP A 87 15.71 -3.08 -5.82
C ASP A 87 16.36 -1.75 -6.25
N THR A 88 17.45 -1.83 -6.99
CA THR A 88 18.20 -0.66 -7.46
C THR A 88 17.31 0.30 -8.26
N SER A 89 16.32 -0.20 -9.00
CA SER A 89 15.42 0.64 -9.79
C SER A 89 14.44 1.39 -8.87
N ALA A 90 13.92 0.77 -7.83
CA ALA A 90 13.10 1.43 -6.82
C ALA A 90 13.88 2.53 -6.08
N VAL A 91 15.15 2.27 -5.72
CA VAL A 91 16.02 3.28 -5.11
C VAL A 91 16.25 4.47 -6.03
N ARG A 92 16.40 4.24 -7.34
CA ARG A 92 16.57 5.34 -8.33
C ARG A 92 15.31 6.19 -8.48
N LEU A 93 14.13 5.61 -8.34
CA LEU A 93 12.85 6.31 -8.44
C LEU A 93 12.51 7.08 -7.16
N GLY A 94 12.46 6.39 -6.01
CA GLY A 94 11.95 6.92 -4.74
C GLY A 94 13.02 7.31 -3.73
N GLY A 95 14.29 6.97 -3.98
CA GLY A 95 15.37 7.14 -3.00
C GLY A 95 15.34 6.07 -1.90
N ARG A 96 16.32 6.15 -0.99
CA ARG A 96 16.38 5.31 0.22
C ARG A 96 15.48 5.85 1.31
N PRO A 97 14.97 4.99 2.22
CA PRO A 97 14.19 5.46 3.37
C PRO A 97 14.97 6.48 4.21
N TYR A 98 14.37 7.66 4.40
CA TYR A 98 14.95 8.69 5.27
C TYR A 98 14.58 8.39 6.72
N VAL A 99 15.55 7.90 7.49
CA VAL A 99 15.33 7.37 8.85
C VAL A 99 14.66 8.38 9.78
N HIS A 100 15.05 9.66 9.71
CA HIS A 100 14.44 10.70 10.56
C HIS A 100 13.01 11.06 10.16
N GLY A 101 12.59 10.73 8.94
CA GLY A 101 11.20 10.86 8.48
C GLY A 101 10.30 9.69 8.89
N LEU A 102 10.88 8.61 9.39
CA LEU A 102 10.10 7.48 9.89
C LEU A 102 9.44 7.81 11.23
N PRO A 103 8.31 7.15 11.55
CA PRO A 103 7.76 7.16 12.90
C PRO A 103 8.83 6.81 13.94
N GLU A 104 8.82 7.51 15.08
CA GLU A 104 9.86 7.41 16.09
C GLU A 104 10.11 5.97 16.54
N GLU A 105 9.05 5.21 16.72
CA GLU A 105 9.08 3.82 17.15
C GLU A 105 9.77 2.88 16.15
N LEU A 106 9.97 3.30 14.90
CA LEU A 106 10.61 2.51 13.83
C LEU A 106 12.05 2.94 13.51
N ARG A 107 12.49 4.15 13.92
CA ARG A 107 13.79 4.72 13.52
C ARG A 107 14.98 3.84 13.84
N HIS A 108 14.97 3.20 15.02
CA HIS A 108 16.05 2.35 15.50
C HIS A 108 15.83 0.86 15.23
N ARG A 109 14.77 0.53 14.48
CA ARG A 109 14.35 -0.85 14.20
C ARG A 109 14.46 -1.19 12.72
N LEU A 110 14.83 -0.22 11.88
CA LEU A 110 14.91 -0.40 10.44
C LEU A 110 16.19 -1.13 10.04
N ILE A 111 16.02 -2.24 9.32
CA ILE A 111 17.05 -2.90 8.53
C ILE A 111 16.75 -2.60 7.08
N HIS A 112 17.61 -1.84 6.40
CA HIS A 112 17.45 -1.51 4.98
C HIS A 112 18.37 -2.36 4.12
N VAL A 113 17.81 -2.98 3.08
CA VAL A 113 18.54 -3.78 2.10
C VAL A 113 18.30 -3.21 0.71
N GLU A 114 19.39 -2.79 0.05
CA GLU A 114 19.39 -2.43 -1.37
C GLU A 114 19.88 -3.64 -2.19
N ALA A 115 18.97 -4.23 -2.95
CA ALA A 115 19.25 -5.40 -3.78
C ALA A 115 19.69 -4.94 -5.18
N LYS A 116 20.70 -5.61 -5.74
CA LYS A 116 21.25 -5.26 -7.07
C LYS A 116 20.30 -5.58 -8.21
N SER A 117 19.46 -6.59 -8.03
CA SER A 117 18.48 -7.04 -9.01
C SER A 117 17.11 -7.32 -8.35
N PRO A 118 16.01 -7.36 -9.12
CA PRO A 118 14.72 -7.80 -8.60
C PRO A 118 14.77 -9.23 -8.02
N GLU A 119 15.59 -10.12 -8.57
CA GLU A 119 15.77 -11.49 -8.11
C GLU A 119 16.43 -11.52 -6.72
N ASP A 120 17.46 -10.69 -6.51
CA ASP A 120 18.10 -10.53 -5.19
C ASP A 120 17.12 -9.93 -4.18
N ALA A 121 16.28 -8.96 -4.62
CA ALA A 121 15.24 -8.39 -3.78
C ALA A 121 14.22 -9.47 -3.35
N LEU A 122 13.76 -10.31 -4.28
CA LEU A 122 12.85 -11.42 -3.98
C LEU A 122 13.46 -12.41 -3.01
N PHE A 123 14.76 -12.72 -3.17
CA PHE A 123 15.49 -13.57 -2.24
C PHE A 123 15.55 -12.96 -0.83
N ALA A 124 15.93 -11.66 -0.74
CA ALA A 124 16.00 -10.97 0.54
C ALA A 124 14.63 -10.88 1.24
N LEU A 125 13.54 -10.65 0.48
CA LEU A 125 12.17 -10.67 0.98
C LEU A 125 11.81 -12.07 1.53
N GLU A 126 12.11 -13.14 0.79
CA GLU A 126 11.79 -14.50 1.21
C GLU A 126 12.55 -14.89 2.47
N GLU A 127 13.85 -14.56 2.58
CA GLU A 127 14.65 -14.79 3.78
C GLU A 127 14.15 -13.95 4.96
N GLY A 128 13.81 -12.67 4.73
CA GLY A 128 13.21 -11.84 5.76
C GLY A 128 11.90 -12.41 6.31
N LEU A 129 11.04 -12.93 5.45
CA LEU A 129 9.77 -13.55 5.87
C LEU A 129 9.95 -14.81 6.72
N ARG A 130 11.13 -15.45 6.71
CA ARG A 130 11.47 -16.59 7.57
C ARG A 130 11.92 -16.18 8.96
N CYS A 131 12.28 -14.92 9.15
CA CYS A 131 12.78 -14.38 10.42
C CYS A 131 11.63 -13.88 11.29
N ARG A 132 11.26 -14.65 12.32
CA ARG A 132 10.17 -14.28 13.24
C ARG A 132 10.47 -13.10 14.15
N ASP A 133 11.73 -12.66 14.20
CA ASP A 133 12.15 -11.45 14.92
C ASP A 133 11.90 -10.17 14.13
N LEU A 134 11.27 -10.28 12.94
CA LEU A 134 10.76 -9.14 12.19
C LEU A 134 9.29 -8.91 12.50
N ALA A 135 8.94 -7.65 12.73
CA ALA A 135 7.56 -7.21 12.92
C ALA A 135 6.79 -7.26 11.61
N PHE A 136 7.42 -6.83 10.53
CA PHE A 136 6.95 -6.93 9.14
C PHE A 136 8.10 -6.76 8.15
N VAL A 137 7.83 -7.11 6.90
CA VAL A 137 8.71 -6.88 5.75
C VAL A 137 8.02 -5.94 4.78
N LEU A 138 8.72 -4.89 4.36
CA LEU A 138 8.32 -3.98 3.30
C LEU A 138 9.27 -4.17 2.12
N GLY A 139 8.73 -4.41 0.94
CA GLY A 139 9.49 -4.51 -0.30
C GLY A 139 9.09 -3.43 -1.28
N GLU A 140 10.03 -2.86 -2.02
CA GLU A 140 9.75 -1.98 -3.16
C GLU A 140 10.43 -2.54 -4.39
N ILE A 141 9.63 -2.85 -5.41
CA ILE A 141 10.09 -3.39 -6.70
C ILE A 141 9.51 -2.55 -7.83
N ALA A 142 10.39 -2.04 -8.69
CA ALA A 142 9.99 -1.23 -9.84
C ALA A 142 9.56 -2.10 -11.02
N GLY A 143 8.52 -1.67 -11.73
CA GLY A 143 7.99 -2.31 -12.93
C GLY A 143 7.43 -3.71 -12.71
N ASN A 144 7.43 -4.50 -13.79
CA ASN A 144 6.98 -5.89 -13.81
C ASN A 144 8.18 -6.82 -14.17
N PRO A 145 9.15 -7.04 -13.26
CA PRO A 145 10.27 -7.93 -13.56
C PRO A 145 9.80 -9.37 -13.74
N ARG A 146 10.42 -10.10 -14.67
CA ARG A 146 10.05 -11.49 -15.00
C ARG A 146 10.18 -12.43 -13.80
N GLY A 147 11.11 -12.16 -12.88
CA GLY A 147 11.32 -12.92 -11.66
C GLY A 147 10.13 -12.87 -10.69
N LEU A 148 9.41 -11.75 -10.66
CA LEU A 148 8.21 -11.57 -9.82
C LEU A 148 6.95 -12.05 -10.56
N ASN A 149 6.88 -13.33 -10.87
CA ASN A 149 5.72 -13.99 -11.45
C ASN A 149 4.77 -14.53 -10.36
N PHE A 150 3.68 -15.17 -10.79
CA PHE A 150 2.70 -15.77 -9.87
C PHE A 150 3.33 -16.80 -8.91
N THR A 151 4.29 -17.60 -9.38
CA THR A 151 4.97 -18.61 -8.55
C THR A 151 5.79 -17.95 -7.46
N ALA A 152 6.56 -16.89 -7.78
CA ALA A 152 7.32 -16.11 -6.81
C ALA A 152 6.37 -15.42 -5.80
N SER A 153 5.30 -14.78 -6.28
CA SER A 153 4.28 -14.19 -5.41
C SER A 153 3.66 -15.22 -4.46
N ARG A 154 3.39 -16.43 -4.95
CA ARG A 154 2.85 -17.52 -4.12
C ARG A 154 3.86 -17.99 -3.06
N ARG A 155 5.15 -18.10 -3.40
CA ARG A 155 6.20 -18.45 -2.42
C ARG A 155 6.27 -17.43 -1.30
N LEU A 156 6.26 -16.11 -1.63
CA LEU A 156 6.24 -15.04 -0.65
C LEU A 156 5.00 -15.11 0.26
N SER A 157 3.81 -15.33 -0.32
CA SER A 157 2.58 -15.48 0.48
C SER A 157 2.67 -16.67 1.44
N LEU A 158 3.17 -17.82 0.96
CA LEU A 158 3.30 -19.03 1.79
C LEU A 158 4.34 -18.83 2.90
N ALA A 159 5.47 -18.16 2.61
CA ALA A 159 6.46 -17.83 3.62
C ALA A 159 5.90 -16.91 4.69
N ALA A 160 5.22 -15.82 4.29
CA ALA A 160 4.56 -14.89 5.20
C ALA A 160 3.53 -15.59 6.10
N GLU A 161 2.67 -16.42 5.54
CA GLU A 161 1.67 -17.19 6.28
C GLU A 161 2.30 -18.21 7.22
N LYS A 162 3.32 -18.95 6.76
CA LYS A 162 3.98 -19.99 7.56
C LYS A 162 4.71 -19.43 8.78
N HIS A 163 5.36 -18.28 8.63
CA HIS A 163 6.20 -17.71 9.68
C HIS A 163 5.49 -16.58 10.47
N GLY A 164 4.31 -16.14 10.00
CA GLY A 164 3.53 -15.10 10.66
C GLY A 164 4.14 -13.70 10.55
N VAL A 165 5.00 -13.47 9.55
CA VAL A 165 5.63 -12.18 9.28
C VAL A 165 4.91 -11.51 8.10
N PRO A 166 4.20 -10.37 8.31
CA PRO A 166 3.48 -9.71 7.23
C PRO A 166 4.38 -9.10 6.17
N LEU A 167 3.98 -9.23 4.90
CA LEU A 167 4.63 -8.61 3.74
C LEU A 167 3.75 -7.51 3.15
N TRP A 168 4.34 -6.33 2.98
CA TRP A 168 3.80 -5.21 2.23
C TRP A 168 4.69 -4.97 1.02
N LEU A 169 4.22 -5.35 -0.18
CA LEU A 169 4.99 -5.24 -1.41
C LEU A 169 4.51 -4.03 -2.21
N VAL A 170 5.34 -2.99 -2.28
CA VAL A 170 5.11 -1.80 -3.10
C VAL A 170 5.59 -2.09 -4.53
N ARG A 171 4.75 -1.81 -5.49
CA ARG A 171 4.96 -2.00 -6.91
C ARG A 171 4.97 -0.63 -7.58
N LEU A 172 6.17 -0.13 -7.88
CA LEU A 172 6.38 1.20 -8.49
C LEU A 172 6.28 1.10 -10.01
N ASP A 173 5.49 1.96 -10.64
CA ASP A 173 5.26 1.99 -12.10
C ASP A 173 4.91 0.62 -12.71
N ALA A 174 4.22 -0.22 -11.93
CA ALA A 174 3.87 -1.57 -12.32
C ALA A 174 2.40 -1.71 -12.71
N SER A 175 2.13 -2.58 -13.67
CA SER A 175 0.77 -3.00 -13.98
C SER A 175 0.35 -4.16 -13.06
N PRO A 176 -0.91 -4.18 -12.57
CA PRO A 176 -1.43 -5.30 -11.79
C PRO A 176 -1.51 -6.58 -12.64
N ASP A 177 -0.64 -7.53 -12.35
CA ASP A 177 -0.59 -8.87 -12.95
C ASP A 177 -1.16 -9.95 -11.99
N LEU A 178 -1.02 -11.22 -12.34
CA LEU A 178 -1.44 -12.31 -11.48
C LEU A 178 -0.56 -12.36 -10.22
N SER A 179 -1.21 -12.30 -9.06
CA SER A 179 -0.54 -12.36 -7.76
C SER A 179 -1.36 -13.16 -6.75
N SER A 180 -0.68 -13.77 -5.79
CA SER A 180 -1.28 -14.46 -4.66
C SER A 180 -1.58 -13.53 -3.47
N ALA A 181 -1.21 -12.25 -3.56
CA ALA A 181 -1.53 -11.25 -2.53
C ALA A 181 -3.04 -11.20 -2.26
N ARG A 182 -3.39 -11.17 -0.98
CA ARG A 182 -4.78 -11.24 -0.55
C ARG A 182 -5.47 -9.90 -0.50
N MET A 183 -4.70 -8.81 -0.51
CA MET A 183 -5.16 -7.42 -0.51
C MET A 183 -4.29 -6.61 -1.46
N ARG A 184 -4.92 -5.86 -2.38
CA ARG A 184 -4.20 -5.12 -3.42
C ARG A 184 -4.78 -3.71 -3.56
N TRP A 185 -3.91 -2.75 -3.43
CA TRP A 185 -4.21 -1.32 -3.43
C TRP A 185 -3.59 -0.61 -4.61
N LYS A 186 -4.28 0.42 -5.10
CA LYS A 186 -3.67 1.50 -5.89
C LYS A 186 -3.69 2.76 -5.05
N VAL A 187 -2.63 3.54 -5.08
CA VAL A 187 -2.51 4.75 -4.29
C VAL A 187 -1.93 5.89 -5.10
N VAL A 188 -2.41 7.08 -4.81
CA VAL A 188 -1.84 8.35 -5.29
C VAL A 188 -1.80 9.35 -4.13
N SER A 189 -0.81 10.23 -4.14
CA SER A 189 -0.73 11.34 -3.20
C SER A 189 -1.88 12.31 -3.40
N THR A 190 -2.32 12.93 -2.32
CA THR A 190 -3.33 14.00 -2.36
C THR A 190 -2.86 15.18 -1.50
N PRO A 191 -3.34 16.42 -1.80
CA PRO A 191 -3.04 17.54 -0.95
C PRO A 191 -3.42 17.27 0.51
N SER A 192 -2.52 17.59 1.42
CA SER A 192 -2.72 17.46 2.85
C SER A 192 -3.67 18.55 3.38
N ALA A 193 -4.42 18.25 4.43
CA ALA A 193 -5.17 19.25 5.16
C ALA A 193 -4.19 20.27 5.80
N LEU A 194 -4.50 21.55 5.68
CA LEU A 194 -3.65 22.60 6.26
C LEU A 194 -3.67 22.50 7.80
N PRO A 195 -2.50 22.52 8.45
CA PRO A 195 -2.42 22.53 9.91
C PRO A 195 -3.10 23.75 10.51
N ARG A 196 -3.86 23.57 11.59
CA ARG A 196 -4.60 24.68 12.24
C ARG A 196 -3.69 25.72 12.87
N TRP A 197 -2.53 25.30 13.39
CA TRP A 197 -1.55 26.13 14.11
C TRP A 197 -0.63 26.92 13.17
N ASN A 198 -0.37 26.42 11.94
CA ASN A 198 0.43 27.13 10.93
C ASN A 198 0.02 26.67 9.53
N ARG A 199 -0.72 27.51 8.82
CA ARG A 199 -1.23 27.21 7.47
C ARG A 199 -0.13 27.14 6.40
N ALA A 200 1.08 27.65 6.68
CA ALA A 200 2.24 27.56 5.80
C ALA A 200 3.08 26.30 6.07
N ALA A 201 2.81 25.58 7.14
CA ALA A 201 3.50 24.31 7.41
C ALA A 201 2.93 23.18 6.55
N PRO A 202 3.75 22.18 6.16
CA PRO A 202 3.25 20.98 5.50
C PRO A 202 2.25 20.26 6.43
N GLY A 203 1.16 19.76 5.83
CA GLY A 203 0.21 18.92 6.54
C GLY A 203 0.70 17.47 6.63
N TRP A 204 -0.12 16.63 7.24
CA TRP A 204 0.13 15.20 7.35
C TRP A 204 0.04 14.49 6.00
N SER A 205 0.79 13.42 5.84
CA SER A 205 0.72 12.60 4.63
C SER A 205 -0.70 12.18 4.32
N SER A 206 -1.14 12.40 3.09
CA SER A 206 -2.50 12.14 2.64
C SER A 206 -2.52 11.44 1.29
N TRP A 207 -3.44 10.48 1.16
CA TRP A 207 -3.54 9.63 -0.02
C TRP A 207 -4.98 9.39 -0.43
N ARG A 208 -5.18 9.16 -1.72
CA ARG A 208 -6.36 8.49 -2.23
C ARG A 208 -5.98 7.05 -2.56
N ALA A 209 -6.60 6.10 -1.90
CA ALA A 209 -6.30 4.69 -2.03
C ALA A 209 -7.52 3.90 -2.48
N GLU A 210 -7.37 3.13 -3.56
CA GLU A 210 -8.36 2.20 -4.08
C GLU A 210 -7.97 0.77 -3.68
N LEU A 211 -8.81 0.11 -2.87
CA LEU A 211 -8.75 -1.34 -2.70
C LEU A 211 -9.44 -1.98 -3.89
N PHE A 212 -8.69 -2.34 -4.93
CA PHE A 212 -9.28 -2.92 -6.13
C PHE A 212 -9.47 -4.44 -6.05
N ARG A 213 -8.76 -5.11 -5.13
CA ARG A 213 -8.90 -6.54 -4.88
C ARG A 213 -8.62 -6.89 -3.43
N ALA A 214 -9.55 -7.61 -2.79
CA ALA A 214 -9.34 -8.23 -1.49
C ALA A 214 -10.19 -9.49 -1.37
N ARG A 215 -9.76 -10.44 -0.53
CA ARG A 215 -10.54 -11.64 -0.22
C ARG A 215 -11.63 -11.37 0.82
N ALA A 216 -11.28 -10.59 1.85
CA ALA A 216 -12.12 -10.37 3.02
C ALA A 216 -12.98 -9.11 2.95
N HIS A 217 -12.79 -8.26 1.94
CA HIS A 217 -13.45 -6.98 1.82
C HIS A 217 -13.89 -6.69 0.39
N PRO A 218 -15.04 -6.02 0.20
CA PRO A 218 -15.43 -5.54 -1.12
C PRO A 218 -14.48 -4.44 -1.58
N PRO A 219 -14.28 -4.27 -2.89
CA PRO A 219 -13.55 -3.14 -3.45
C PRO A 219 -14.13 -1.80 -2.99
N GLY A 220 -13.27 -0.78 -2.93
CA GLY A 220 -13.67 0.56 -2.52
C GLY A 220 -12.54 1.56 -2.61
N GLU A 221 -12.87 2.82 -2.40
CA GLU A 221 -11.94 3.94 -2.43
C GLU A 221 -12.03 4.73 -1.13
N TRP A 222 -10.88 5.17 -0.62
CA TRP A 222 -10.73 5.92 0.62
C TRP A 222 -9.79 7.11 0.43
N SER A 223 -10.14 8.23 1.06
CA SER A 223 -9.18 9.28 1.41
C SER A 223 -8.55 8.88 2.74
N MET A 224 -7.23 8.76 2.76
CA MET A 224 -6.47 8.33 3.92
C MET A 224 -5.46 9.38 4.33
N SER A 225 -5.16 9.46 5.62
CA SER A 225 -4.06 10.26 6.15
C SER A 225 -3.44 9.57 7.35
N ASP A 226 -2.17 9.88 7.61
CA ASP A 226 -1.46 9.42 8.81
C ASP A 226 -0.92 10.65 9.54
N ASP A 227 -1.44 10.93 10.72
CA ASP A 227 -1.06 12.07 11.56
C ASP A 227 0.05 11.75 12.57
N GLY A 228 0.69 10.61 12.39
CA GLY A 228 1.71 10.09 13.32
C GLY A 228 1.13 9.27 14.47
N SER A 229 -0.10 9.52 14.88
CA SER A 229 -0.80 8.72 15.90
C SER A 229 -1.41 7.45 15.32
N GLY A 230 -1.73 7.46 14.02
CA GLY A 230 -2.27 6.31 13.31
C GLY A 230 -2.90 6.64 11.96
N LEU A 231 -3.31 5.60 11.28
CA LEU A 231 -3.97 5.67 9.98
C LEU A 231 -5.44 6.06 10.15
N ILE A 232 -5.81 7.17 9.51
CA ILE A 232 -7.20 7.65 9.42
C ILE A 232 -7.70 7.39 8.00
N ALA A 233 -8.90 6.86 7.84
CA ALA A 233 -9.51 6.62 6.54
C ALA A 233 -10.96 7.07 6.52
N ALA A 234 -11.28 7.94 5.57
CA ALA A 234 -12.63 8.31 5.21
C ALA A 234 -12.97 7.72 3.83
N ARG A 235 -14.16 7.16 3.67
CA ARG A 235 -14.58 6.67 2.36
C ARG A 235 -14.76 7.83 1.41
N SER A 236 -14.12 7.76 0.25
CA SER A 236 -14.41 8.70 -0.84
C SER A 236 -15.86 8.46 -1.30
N GLN A 237 -16.72 9.45 -1.11
CA GLN A 237 -17.99 9.46 -1.82
C GLN A 237 -17.64 9.69 -3.29
N LYS A 238 -18.19 8.88 -4.21
CA LYS A 238 -18.16 9.21 -5.63
C LYS A 238 -18.81 10.58 -5.76
N LEU A 239 -18.01 11.61 -5.99
CA LEU A 239 -18.51 12.91 -6.39
C LEU A 239 -19.28 12.67 -7.69
N SER A 240 -20.57 13.00 -7.67
CA SER A 240 -21.34 13.12 -8.91
C SER A 240 -20.67 14.18 -9.80
N PRO A 241 -20.70 14.07 -11.13
CA PRO A 241 -19.98 14.97 -12.04
C PRO A 241 -20.40 16.44 -12.01
N GLY A 242 -21.00 16.95 -10.94
CA GLY A 242 -21.47 18.31 -10.74
C GLY A 242 -20.77 19.10 -9.63
N ASP A 243 -20.01 18.48 -8.75
CA ASP A 243 -19.40 19.15 -7.58
C ASP A 243 -17.87 19.33 -7.70
N ALA A 244 -17.36 19.56 -8.90
CA ALA A 244 -15.98 19.98 -9.07
C ALA A 244 -15.87 21.48 -8.71
N SER A 245 -15.96 21.80 -7.42
CA SER A 245 -15.38 23.02 -6.87
C SER A 245 -13.86 22.89 -7.06
N VAL A 246 -13.33 23.76 -7.90
CA VAL A 246 -11.91 23.89 -8.25
C VAL A 246 -11.12 24.13 -6.96
N ALA A 247 -10.64 23.06 -6.34
CA ALA A 247 -9.51 23.16 -5.43
C ALA A 247 -8.30 23.47 -6.34
N THR A 248 -7.93 24.74 -6.41
CA THR A 248 -6.72 25.19 -7.08
C THR A 248 -5.57 24.36 -6.50
N ALA A 249 -4.98 23.49 -7.32
CA ALA A 249 -3.76 22.79 -6.97
C ALA A 249 -2.73 23.87 -6.61
N ALA A 250 -2.28 23.88 -5.36
CA ALA A 250 -1.12 24.66 -4.97
C ALA A 250 0.05 24.08 -5.76
N ASP A 251 0.54 24.84 -6.72
CA ASP A 251 1.59 24.45 -7.62
C ASP A 251 2.87 24.29 -6.79
N HIS A 252 3.50 23.10 -6.81
CA HIS A 252 4.76 22.82 -6.10
C HIS A 252 5.91 23.75 -6.52
N VAL A 253 5.74 24.49 -7.60
CA VAL A 253 6.70 25.48 -8.11
C VAL A 253 6.90 26.64 -7.12
N ASP A 254 5.89 27.03 -6.34
CA ASP A 254 5.99 28.15 -5.39
C ASP A 254 6.88 27.89 -4.17
N LEU A 255 7.13 26.62 -3.81
CA LEU A 255 8.01 26.28 -2.69
C LEU A 255 9.50 26.54 -3.01
N VAL A 256 9.89 26.46 -4.27
CA VAL A 256 11.28 26.67 -4.71
C VAL A 256 11.62 28.15 -4.81
N HIS A 257 10.67 29.00 -5.15
CA HIS A 257 10.89 30.46 -5.28
C HIS A 257 10.95 31.18 -3.94
N THR A 258 10.35 30.68 -2.88
CA THR A 258 10.39 31.34 -1.55
C THR A 258 11.68 31.05 -0.77
N ALA A 259 12.45 30.05 -1.12
CA ALA A 259 13.73 29.73 -0.47
C ALA A 259 14.93 30.53 -1.04
N GLY A 260 14.79 31.17 -2.20
CA GLY A 260 15.87 31.89 -2.90
C GLY A 260 16.06 33.38 -2.55
N GLY A 261 15.28 33.94 -1.66
CA GLY A 261 15.18 35.40 -1.46
C GLY A 261 15.88 35.98 -0.21
N ARG A 262 17.01 35.43 0.27
CA ARG A 262 17.89 36.17 1.19
C ARG A 262 19.34 36.07 0.72
N SER A 263 19.70 37.01 -0.15
CA SER A 263 21.10 37.35 -0.43
C SER A 263 21.76 37.87 0.86
N LEU A 264 22.75 37.15 1.37
CA LEU A 264 23.74 37.65 2.32
C LEU A 264 24.73 38.52 1.54
N ALA A 265 24.39 39.80 1.33
CA ALA A 265 25.30 40.82 0.90
C ALA A 265 25.11 42.01 1.82
N ALA A 266 25.89 42.08 2.91
CA ALA A 266 26.39 43.26 3.61
C ALA A 266 26.98 42.84 4.97
N LEU A 267 28.27 42.58 5.00
CA LEU A 267 29.23 43.15 5.97
C LEU A 267 30.64 42.75 5.52
#